data_8f4790b1faecd2d9c8522ae254c4e190
#
_entry.id   8f4790b1faecd2d9c8522ae254c4e190
#
_cell.length_a   1.000
_cell.length_b   1.000
_cell.length_c   1.000
_cell.angle_alpha   90.00
_cell.angle_beta   90.00
_cell.angle_gamma   90.00
#
_symmetry.space_group_name_H-M   'P 1'
#
loop_
_entity.id
_entity.type
_entity.pdbx_description
1 polymer ?
#
loop_
_entity_poly.entity_id
_entity_poly.type
_entity_poly.pdbx_seq_one_letter_code
_entity_poly.pdbx_strand_id
1 'polypeptide(L)' 'MTDRSHKFKVGQTVDLIQSTFRSAARGHYEIVSLRPADGENPQYRIKSRSETHERVVGESDLMLSANVKFDH' A
#
# COMPACT_ATOMS: atom_id res chain seq x y z
N MET A 1 11.34 -6.22 -18.49
CA MET A 1 12.04 -6.55 -17.26
C MET A 1 11.10 -6.47 -16.06
N THR A 2 11.21 -7.42 -15.22
CA THR A 2 10.36 -7.46 -14.06
C THR A 2 10.67 -6.30 -13.13
N ASP A 3 9.64 -5.74 -12.55
CA ASP A 3 9.82 -4.70 -11.56
C ASP A 3 10.10 -5.34 -10.22
N ARG A 4 11.37 -5.59 -9.97
CA ARG A 4 11.79 -6.30 -8.77
C ARG A 4 11.91 -5.39 -7.58
N SER A 5 11.81 -4.09 -7.78
CA SER A 5 11.90 -3.16 -6.68
C SER A 5 10.61 -3.03 -5.91
N HIS A 6 9.47 -3.43 -6.53
CA HIS A 6 8.19 -3.35 -5.85
C HIS A 6 7.88 -4.66 -5.15
N LYS A 7 7.71 -4.59 -3.84
CA LYS A 7 7.42 -5.74 -3.01
C LYS A 7 5.96 -6.17 -3.13
N PHE A 8 5.06 -5.21 -3.34
CA PHE A 8 3.63 -5.48 -3.40
C PHE A 8 3.15 -5.43 -4.84
N LYS A 9 2.00 -6.06 -5.08
CA LYS A 9 1.43 -6.16 -6.41
C LYS A 9 0.08 -5.49 -6.47
N VAL A 10 -0.30 -5.09 -7.68
CA VAL A 10 -1.64 -4.54 -7.91
C VAL A 10 -2.68 -5.55 -7.45
N GLY A 11 -3.66 -5.07 -6.73
CA GLY A 11 -4.73 -5.91 -6.20
C GLY A 11 -4.48 -6.43 -4.79
N GLN A 12 -3.25 -6.29 -4.30
CA GLN A 12 -2.92 -6.76 -2.96
C GLN A 12 -3.50 -5.82 -1.90
N THR A 13 -3.85 -6.41 -0.76
CA THR A 13 -4.35 -5.64 0.37
C THR A 13 -3.20 -5.34 1.32
N VAL A 14 -3.09 -4.07 1.68
CA VAL A 14 -2.01 -3.60 2.56
C VAL A 14 -2.60 -2.68 3.63
N ASP A 15 -1.81 -2.43 4.64
CA ASP A 15 -2.14 -1.47 5.69
C ASP A 15 -1.12 -0.35 5.69
N LEU A 16 -1.58 0.85 6.01
CA LEU A 16 -0.68 1.98 6.24
C LEU A 16 -0.14 1.93 7.65
N ILE A 17 1.11 2.36 7.80
CA ILE A 17 1.71 2.50 9.11
C ILE A 17 1.16 3.78 9.72
N GLN A 18 0.32 3.64 10.73
CA GLN A 18 -0.45 4.75 11.28
C GLN A 18 0.41 5.85 11.86
N SER A 19 1.58 5.52 12.35
CA SER A 19 2.45 6.54 12.91
C SER A 19 2.84 7.58 11.86
N THR A 20 2.81 7.20 10.60
CA THR A 20 3.16 8.09 9.50
C THR A 20 1.94 8.84 8.97
N PHE A 21 0.78 8.19 8.98
CA PHE A 21 -0.42 8.73 8.35
C PHE A 21 -1.57 8.80 9.34
N ARG A 22 -1.46 9.68 10.31
CA ARG A 22 -2.46 9.76 11.38
C ARG A 22 -3.85 10.13 10.89
N SER A 23 -3.92 10.96 9.86
CA SER A 23 -5.20 11.41 9.36
C SER A 23 -5.76 10.49 8.29
N ALA A 24 -5.02 9.45 7.90
CA ALA A 24 -5.50 8.52 6.89
C ALA A 24 -6.58 7.61 7.50
N ALA A 25 -7.47 7.13 6.65
CA ALA A 25 -8.48 6.19 7.08
C ALA A 25 -7.83 4.93 7.60
N ARG A 26 -8.42 4.38 8.64
CA ARG A 26 -7.97 3.11 9.18
C ARG A 26 -8.52 1.98 8.36
N GLY A 27 -7.88 0.82 8.46
CA GLY A 27 -8.33 -0.35 7.77
C GLY A 27 -7.42 -0.66 6.61
N HIS A 28 -7.96 -1.39 5.66
CA HIS A 28 -7.15 -1.93 4.58
C HIS A 28 -7.21 -1.06 3.36
N TYR A 29 -6.10 -1.06 2.63
CA TYR A 29 -5.99 -0.38 1.36
C TYR A 29 -5.68 -1.40 0.29
N GLU A 30 -6.07 -1.09 -0.92
CA GLU A 30 -5.76 -1.94 -2.07
C GLU A 30 -4.73 -1.23 -2.94
N ILE A 31 -3.76 -1.99 -3.42
CA ILE A 31 -2.77 -1.47 -4.37
C ILE A 31 -3.47 -1.30 -5.71
N VAL A 32 -3.54 -0.07 -6.19
CA VAL A 32 -4.21 0.23 -7.45
C VAL A 32 -3.21 0.25 -8.59
N SER A 33 -2.03 0.78 -8.37
CA SER A 33 -1.01 0.80 -9.40
C SER A 33 0.36 0.93 -8.77
N LEU A 34 1.37 0.49 -9.52
CA LEU A 34 2.76 0.65 -9.12
C LEU A 34 3.29 1.93 -9.72
N ARG A 35 4.09 2.66 -8.96
CA ARG A 35 4.64 3.94 -9.39
C ARG A 35 6.15 3.87 -9.35
N PRO A 36 6.83 4.72 -10.12
CA PRO A 36 8.30 4.74 -10.09
C PRO A 36 8.81 5.03 -8.68
N ALA A 37 9.95 4.44 -8.36
CA ALA A 37 10.56 4.64 -7.06
C ALA A 37 10.98 6.08 -6.87
N ASP A 38 10.89 6.54 -5.62
CA ASP A 38 11.45 7.81 -5.21
C ASP A 38 12.75 7.48 -4.49
N GLY A 39 13.88 7.68 -5.18
CA GLY A 39 15.13 7.18 -4.67
C GLY A 39 15.12 5.67 -4.68
N GLU A 40 15.28 5.06 -3.53
CA GLU A 40 15.24 3.61 -3.41
C GLU A 40 13.93 3.11 -2.83
N ASN A 41 12.94 4.00 -2.72
CA ASN A 41 11.67 3.67 -2.10
C ASN A 41 10.60 3.54 -3.18
N PRO A 42 10.22 2.33 -3.57
CA PRO A 42 9.18 2.15 -4.58
C PRO A 42 7.87 2.78 -4.12
N GLN A 43 7.14 3.34 -5.05
CA GLN A 43 5.92 4.06 -4.74
C GLN A 43 4.71 3.30 -5.24
N TYR A 44 3.59 3.52 -4.58
CA TYR A 44 2.34 2.84 -4.89
C TYR A 44 1.19 3.81 -4.85
N ARG A 45 0.22 3.59 -5.70
CA ARG A 45 -1.07 4.25 -5.58
C ARG A 45 -2.02 3.27 -4.92
N ILE A 46 -2.63 3.72 -3.83
CA ILE A 46 -3.49 2.85 -3.03
C ILE A 46 -4.83 3.53 -2.81
N LYS A 47 -5.84 2.74 -2.49
CA LYS A 47 -7.17 3.25 -2.25
C LYS A 47 -7.84 2.47 -1.14
N SER A 48 -8.54 3.20 -0.27
CA SER A 48 -9.35 2.62 0.79
C SER A 48 -10.81 2.70 0.41
N ARG A 49 -11.60 1.76 0.89
CA ARG A 49 -13.05 1.84 0.71
C ARG A 49 -13.65 3.02 1.46
N SER A 50 -12.95 3.46 2.51
CA SER A 50 -13.43 4.55 3.34
C SER A 50 -13.12 5.92 2.77
N GLU A 51 -12.34 5.99 1.71
CA GLU A 51 -11.93 7.26 1.15
C GLU A 51 -12.35 7.35 -0.30
N THR A 52 -12.62 8.59 -0.73
CA THR A 52 -13.04 8.81 -2.11
C THR A 52 -11.89 9.11 -3.04
N HIS A 53 -10.68 9.23 -2.50
CA HIS A 53 -9.52 9.55 -3.31
C HIS A 53 -8.44 8.50 -3.08
N GLU A 54 -7.48 8.48 -4.01
CA GLU A 54 -6.34 7.58 -3.91
C GLU A 54 -5.18 8.30 -3.27
N ARG A 55 -4.24 7.52 -2.73
CA ARG A 55 -3.03 8.07 -2.12
C ARG A 55 -1.82 7.46 -2.80
N VAL A 56 -0.76 8.26 -2.90
CA VAL A 56 0.53 7.76 -3.36
C VAL A 56 1.45 7.69 -2.15
N VAL A 57 1.98 6.51 -1.89
CA VAL A 57 2.81 6.28 -0.69
C VAL A 57 4.01 5.44 -1.06
N GLY A 58 5.03 5.50 -0.22
CA GLY A 58 6.22 4.69 -0.40
C GLY A 58 6.06 3.31 0.21
N GLU A 59 6.83 2.38 -0.31
CA GLU A 59 6.77 1.01 0.18
C GLU A 59 7.08 0.92 1.67
N SER A 60 7.97 1.77 2.16
CA SER A 60 8.34 1.75 3.56
C SER A 60 7.18 2.15 4.48
N ASP A 61 6.11 2.72 3.94
CA ASP A 61 4.93 3.11 4.71
C ASP A 61 3.85 2.05 4.70
N LEU A 62 4.10 0.93 4.06
CA LEU A 62 3.10 -0.12 3.88
C LEU A 62 3.53 -1.41 4.54
N MET A 63 2.55 -2.22 4.89
CA MET A 63 2.80 -3.56 5.37
C MET A 63 1.66 -4.44 4.84
N LEU A 64 1.93 -5.73 4.69
CA LEU A 64 0.87 -6.65 4.30
C LEU A 64 -0.20 -6.66 5.39
N SER A 65 -1.44 -6.76 4.95
CA SER A 65 -2.53 -6.81 5.90
C SER A 65 -2.44 -8.11 6.70
N ALA A 66 -2.44 -7.98 8.02
CA ALA A 66 -2.32 -9.14 8.89
C ALA A 66 -3.61 -9.96 8.95
N ASN A 67 -4.68 -9.40 8.43
CA ASN A 67 -5.98 -10.09 8.47
C ASN A 67 -6.20 -11.05 7.35
N VAL A 68 -5.30 -11.03 6.45
CA VAL A 68 -5.46 -11.91 5.31
C VAL A 68 -5.31 -13.31 5.78
N LYS A 69 -5.80 -13.99 6.02
CA LYS A 69 -5.53 -15.06 6.51
C LYS A 69 -5.99 -16.23 6.48
N PHE A 70 -5.79 -16.36 6.56
CA PHE A 70 -5.92 -17.14 6.61
C PHE A 70 -6.34 -17.90 7.20
N ASP A 71 -6.65 -18.28 7.33
CA ASP A 71 -7.04 -18.84 7.80
C ASP A 71 -6.96 -19.72 8.00
N HIS A 72 -6.96 -20.19 8.20
CA HIS A 72 -7.05 -20.93 8.33
C HIS A 72 -7.46 -21.20 8.65
#